data_b09a3d01fcfc6dfa4b25182cbdcdec5d
#
_entry.id   b09a3d01fcfc6dfa4b25182cbdcdec5d
#
_cell.length_a   1.000
_cell.length_b   1.000
_cell.length_c   1.000
_cell.angle_alpha   90.00
_cell.angle_beta   90.00
_cell.angle_gamma   90.00
#
_symmetry.space_group_name_H-M   'P 1'
#
loop_
_entity.id
_entity.type
_entity.pdbx_description
1 polymer ?
#
loop_
_entity_poly.entity_id
_entity_poly.type
_entity_poly.pdbx_seq_one_letter_code
_entity_poly.pdbx_strand_id
1 'polypeptide(L)'
;MSLVSVGRMAELPEAAPIAAEVDGVDLVVVRRGTQVDVFEGRCPHRGALLADGRIEGQDLICGVHGWDFRLDTGISAYNPAERLFKFSNQILDDEVWIEKDDLVDYRSKRPGRAATSVYERLFDDPHQDTAEEPFVSDIHRLARHGLDGPHGPVGAMGVPRGELPTWDDLQILTAQLHRFPLLDDEPVDTSVTIGPAAAKPLHLDIPLFVSDMSFGALSAEAKTALGRGAEAAGTAICSGEGGMLPEEHAESSRYLYELASARFGWDEAVLSRVQAVHLKLGQGAKTGTGGHLPGNKVVGRIAEVRGLAEGTPAVSPARFTDWKTLLDARSLVDHLREVSEGIPVGVKMSAQHVERDLDAALELGVDYVILDGRGGGTGAAPLIFRDTISVPTMAALARARRHLDLSGARQVTLVATGGFRRPQDMVKALALGADAVAVSNVALQAIGCVGMRACHTDNCPVGIATQKPHLRARFPVQQASEQLARYLTATTQLMVVLARACGHDSISHFTPSDLATWKRDVADLVGVAYSGVSR
;
A
#
# COMPACT_ATOMS: atom_id res chain seq x y z
N MET A 1 9.78 -58.61 14.84
CA MET A 1 9.60 -57.21 14.37
C MET A 1 8.61 -56.55 15.31
N SER A 2 9.01 -55.56 16.06
CA SER A 2 8.09 -54.83 16.93
C SER A 2 7.70 -53.54 16.20
N LEU A 3 6.39 -53.36 16.05
CA LEU A 3 5.82 -52.15 15.38
C LEU A 3 5.51 -51.07 16.41
N VAL A 4 5.56 -49.83 15.97
CA VAL A 4 5.15 -48.63 16.75
C VAL A 4 4.17 -47.83 15.92
N SER A 5 3.04 -47.45 16.54
CA SER A 5 2.03 -46.63 15.89
C SER A 5 2.53 -45.18 15.71
N VAL A 6 2.23 -44.60 14.57
CA VAL A 6 2.57 -43.21 14.20
C VAL A 6 1.32 -42.33 14.20
N GLY A 7 0.12 -42.93 14.05
CA GLY A 7 -1.15 -42.22 14.03
C GLY A 7 -2.22 -42.95 13.22
N ARG A 8 -3.45 -42.45 13.28
CA ARG A 8 -4.60 -43.04 12.59
C ARG A 8 -4.80 -42.46 11.20
N MET A 9 -5.12 -43.32 10.23
CA MET A 9 -5.41 -42.90 8.85
C MET A 9 -6.52 -41.85 8.77
N ALA A 10 -7.54 -41.95 9.60
CA ALA A 10 -8.66 -41.02 9.64
C ALA A 10 -8.26 -39.59 10.08
N GLU A 11 -7.15 -39.45 10.79
CA GLU A 11 -6.64 -38.17 11.32
C GLU A 11 -5.64 -37.51 10.36
N LEU A 12 -5.19 -38.22 9.32
CA LEU A 12 -4.23 -37.72 8.34
C LEU A 12 -4.96 -37.02 7.19
N PRO A 13 -4.78 -35.68 7.01
CA PRO A 13 -5.33 -34.99 5.86
C PRO A 13 -4.69 -35.45 4.55
N GLU A 14 -5.44 -35.33 3.48
CA GLU A 14 -4.97 -35.65 2.14
C GLU A 14 -3.92 -34.65 1.66
N ALA A 15 -2.78 -35.16 1.16
CA ALA A 15 -1.70 -34.37 0.55
C ALA A 15 -1.18 -33.19 1.40
N ALA A 16 -1.13 -33.39 2.72
CA ALA A 16 -0.53 -32.42 3.62
C ALA A 16 0.44 -33.11 4.59
N PRO A 17 1.62 -32.54 4.89
CA PRO A 17 2.56 -33.08 5.85
C PRO A 17 2.04 -32.85 7.27
N ILE A 18 2.15 -33.89 8.14
CA ILE A 18 1.79 -33.82 9.56
C ILE A 18 2.97 -34.25 10.40
N ALA A 19 3.16 -33.57 11.53
CA ALA A 19 4.13 -33.95 12.53
C ALA A 19 3.63 -35.17 13.33
N ALA A 20 4.53 -36.14 13.57
CA ALA A 20 4.38 -37.19 14.57
C ALA A 20 5.68 -37.32 15.36
N GLU A 21 5.60 -37.87 16.57
CA GLU A 21 6.77 -38.15 17.39
C GLU A 21 6.70 -39.58 17.91
N VAL A 22 7.78 -40.33 17.72
CA VAL A 22 7.89 -41.70 18.21
C VAL A 22 9.21 -41.86 18.92
N ASP A 23 9.15 -42.26 20.19
CA ASP A 23 10.32 -42.46 21.06
C ASP A 23 11.33 -41.29 21.02
N GLY A 24 10.84 -40.00 20.95
CA GLY A 24 11.67 -38.80 20.89
C GLY A 24 12.29 -38.55 19.51
N VAL A 25 11.80 -39.19 18.45
CA VAL A 25 12.18 -38.94 17.06
C VAL A 25 11.05 -38.18 16.38
N ASP A 26 11.35 -36.95 15.87
CA ASP A 26 10.42 -36.21 15.04
C ASP A 26 10.24 -36.92 13.69
N LEU A 27 8.99 -37.13 13.29
CA LEU A 27 8.58 -37.74 12.02
C LEU A 27 7.71 -36.73 11.24
N VAL A 28 7.72 -36.84 9.93
CA VAL A 28 6.71 -36.26 9.07
C VAL A 28 5.96 -37.33 8.31
N VAL A 29 4.63 -37.27 8.38
CA VAL A 29 3.71 -38.24 7.78
C VAL A 29 2.95 -37.56 6.66
N VAL A 30 2.91 -38.16 5.48
CA VAL A 30 2.19 -37.67 4.31
C VAL A 30 1.25 -38.75 3.79
N ARG A 31 -0.05 -38.49 3.78
CA ARG A 31 -1.06 -39.35 3.18
C ARG A 31 -1.36 -38.97 1.74
N ARG A 32 -1.45 -39.94 0.85
CA ARG A 32 -1.90 -39.80 -0.54
C ARG A 32 -2.86 -40.92 -0.89
N GLY A 33 -4.14 -40.66 -0.80
CA GLY A 33 -5.17 -41.71 -0.96
C GLY A 33 -5.04 -42.83 0.08
N THR A 34 -4.72 -44.04 -0.36
CA THR A 34 -4.49 -45.17 0.52
C THR A 34 -3.01 -45.38 0.90
N GLN A 35 -2.11 -44.60 0.35
CA GLN A 35 -0.67 -44.66 0.65
C GLN A 35 -0.29 -43.64 1.72
N VAL A 36 0.66 -44.03 2.56
CA VAL A 36 1.28 -43.15 3.55
C VAL A 36 2.79 -43.25 3.41
N ASP A 37 3.45 -42.14 3.37
CA ASP A 37 4.90 -42.03 3.43
C ASP A 37 5.30 -41.45 4.78
N VAL A 38 6.27 -42.06 5.45
CA VAL A 38 6.81 -41.61 6.74
C VAL A 38 8.29 -41.34 6.59
N PHE A 39 8.70 -40.12 6.91
CA PHE A 39 10.10 -39.71 6.85
C PHE A 39 10.55 -39.10 8.19
N GLU A 40 11.88 -38.91 8.34
CA GLU A 40 12.39 -38.09 9.42
C GLU A 40 11.73 -36.69 9.38
N GLY A 41 11.32 -36.17 10.55
CA GLY A 41 10.55 -34.93 10.65
C GLY A 41 11.38 -33.66 10.53
N ARG A 42 12.69 -33.79 10.52
CA ARG A 42 13.61 -32.65 10.44
C ARG A 42 14.33 -32.58 9.10
N CYS A 43 14.26 -31.42 8.45
CA CYS A 43 14.97 -31.15 7.22
C CYS A 43 16.50 -31.33 7.43
N PRO A 44 17.19 -32.18 6.64
CA PRO A 44 18.63 -32.45 6.80
C PRO A 44 19.46 -31.16 6.57
N HIS A 45 18.94 -30.22 5.79
CA HIS A 45 19.63 -28.97 5.52
C HIS A 45 19.86 -28.15 6.82
N ARG A 46 18.80 -27.83 7.61
CA ARG A 46 18.91 -26.99 8.82
C ARG A 46 18.01 -27.35 9.99
N GLY A 47 17.46 -28.56 9.99
CA GLY A 47 16.66 -29.04 11.11
C GLY A 47 15.27 -28.44 11.25
N ALA A 48 14.76 -27.71 10.25
CA ALA A 48 13.39 -27.21 10.25
C ALA A 48 12.39 -28.38 10.29
N LEU A 49 11.25 -28.19 10.95
CA LEU A 49 10.17 -29.18 10.92
C LEU A 49 9.58 -29.27 9.51
N LEU A 50 9.62 -30.47 8.92
CA LEU A 50 9.07 -30.72 7.59
C LEU A 50 7.54 -30.73 7.58
N ALA A 51 6.92 -30.91 8.73
CA ALA A 51 5.48 -30.79 8.92
C ALA A 51 4.96 -29.35 8.73
N ASP A 52 5.81 -28.34 8.90
CA ASP A 52 5.50 -26.94 8.60
C ASP A 52 5.63 -26.60 7.11
N GLY A 53 5.96 -27.60 6.30
CA GLY A 53 6.11 -27.50 4.86
C GLY A 53 4.80 -27.71 4.10
N ARG A 54 4.94 -28.07 2.83
CA ARG A 54 3.80 -28.36 1.94
C ARG A 54 4.14 -29.43 0.92
N ILE A 55 3.11 -29.97 0.27
CA ILE A 55 3.27 -30.92 -0.83
C ILE A 55 3.07 -30.16 -2.15
N GLU A 56 4.03 -30.26 -3.07
CA GLU A 56 3.93 -29.78 -4.43
C GLU A 56 4.14 -30.94 -5.41
N GLY A 57 3.05 -31.41 -6.01
CA GLY A 57 3.09 -32.58 -6.91
C GLY A 57 3.55 -33.84 -6.20
N GLN A 58 4.76 -34.30 -6.45
CA GLN A 58 5.37 -35.51 -5.86
C GLN A 58 6.46 -35.16 -4.85
N ASP A 59 6.57 -33.89 -4.43
CA ASP A 59 7.64 -33.45 -3.59
C ASP A 59 7.11 -32.85 -2.27
N LEU A 60 7.80 -33.19 -1.17
CA LEU A 60 7.66 -32.54 0.12
C LEU A 60 8.61 -31.34 0.16
N ILE A 61 8.05 -30.15 0.29
CA ILE A 61 8.80 -28.89 0.29
C ILE A 61 8.95 -28.37 1.72
N CYS A 62 10.19 -28.18 2.15
CA CYS A 62 10.49 -27.59 3.45
C CYS A 62 9.98 -26.14 3.54
N GLY A 63 9.23 -25.80 4.60
CA GLY A 63 8.59 -24.50 4.76
C GLY A 63 9.55 -23.33 4.98
N VAL A 64 10.81 -23.59 5.35
CA VAL A 64 11.78 -22.56 5.70
C VAL A 64 12.60 -22.09 4.50
N HIS A 65 13.19 -23.03 3.73
CA HIS A 65 14.07 -22.68 2.61
C HIS A 65 13.63 -23.24 1.26
N GLY A 66 12.44 -23.88 1.18
CA GLY A 66 11.93 -24.43 -0.07
C GLY A 66 12.68 -25.69 -0.55
N TRP A 67 13.47 -26.33 0.32
CA TRP A 67 14.17 -27.58 -0.02
C TRP A 67 13.16 -28.67 -0.35
N ASP A 68 13.33 -29.33 -1.47
CA ASP A 68 12.45 -30.37 -1.99
C ASP A 68 12.93 -31.77 -1.62
N PHE A 69 11.99 -32.68 -1.40
CA PHE A 69 12.28 -34.11 -1.18
C PHE A 69 11.20 -34.95 -1.85
N ARG A 70 11.62 -35.78 -2.77
CA ARG A 70 10.71 -36.69 -3.48
C ARG A 70 10.03 -37.65 -2.51
N LEU A 71 8.71 -37.75 -2.58
CA LEU A 71 7.91 -38.62 -1.70
C LEU A 71 8.15 -40.13 -1.96
N ASP A 72 8.60 -40.52 -3.16
CA ASP A 72 8.94 -41.91 -3.47
C ASP A 72 10.29 -42.34 -2.88
N THR A 73 11.30 -41.46 -2.91
CA THR A 73 12.69 -41.79 -2.57
C THR A 73 13.26 -41.07 -1.36
N GLY A 74 12.67 -39.94 -0.95
CA GLY A 74 13.22 -39.02 0.05
C GLY A 74 14.41 -38.19 -0.45
N ILE A 75 14.80 -38.30 -1.73
CA ILE A 75 15.97 -37.63 -2.29
C ILE A 75 15.56 -36.24 -2.80
N SER A 76 16.37 -35.21 -2.50
CA SER A 76 16.21 -33.88 -3.06
C SER A 76 16.57 -33.86 -4.54
N ALA A 77 15.71 -33.31 -5.39
CA ALA A 77 16.05 -33.09 -6.80
C ALA A 77 17.06 -31.97 -6.96
N TYR A 78 17.08 -31.01 -6.02
CA TYR A 78 18.05 -29.91 -5.99
C TYR A 78 19.45 -30.39 -5.65
N ASN A 79 19.60 -31.25 -4.62
CA ASN A 79 20.86 -31.82 -4.20
C ASN A 79 20.70 -33.30 -3.88
N PRO A 80 21.11 -34.22 -4.78
CA PRO A 80 20.96 -35.67 -4.56
C PRO A 80 21.74 -36.25 -3.36
N ALA A 81 22.69 -35.48 -2.80
CA ALA A 81 23.37 -35.86 -1.56
C ALA A 81 22.49 -35.65 -0.32
N GLU A 82 21.49 -34.79 -0.41
CA GLU A 82 20.51 -34.53 0.64
C GLU A 82 19.36 -35.53 0.51
N ARG A 83 19.14 -36.29 1.57
CA ARG A 83 18.18 -37.38 1.57
C ARG A 83 17.52 -37.50 2.92
N LEU A 84 16.18 -37.56 2.93
CA LEU A 84 15.40 -37.92 4.11
C LEU A 84 15.51 -39.41 4.39
N PHE A 85 15.61 -39.77 5.67
CA PHE A 85 15.41 -41.14 6.10
C PHE A 85 13.93 -41.51 5.95
N LYS A 86 13.64 -42.53 5.15
CA LYS A 86 12.29 -43.03 4.92
C LYS A 86 12.08 -44.25 5.78
N PHE A 87 11.05 -44.21 6.63
CA PHE A 87 10.68 -45.34 7.49
C PHE A 87 9.78 -46.31 6.72
N SER A 88 10.05 -47.62 6.88
CA SER A 88 9.16 -48.66 6.40
C SER A 88 7.88 -48.62 7.21
N ASN A 89 6.76 -48.55 6.53
CA ASN A 89 5.46 -48.45 7.21
C ASN A 89 4.45 -49.44 6.64
N GLN A 90 3.45 -49.78 7.45
CA GLN A 90 2.30 -50.58 7.07
C GLN A 90 1.03 -50.04 7.76
N ILE A 91 -0.10 -50.25 7.12
CA ILE A 91 -1.40 -49.82 7.64
C ILE A 91 -2.13 -51.08 8.15
N LEU A 92 -2.44 -51.12 9.44
CA LEU A 92 -3.18 -52.17 10.09
C LEU A 92 -4.32 -51.56 10.91
N ASP A 93 -5.54 -52.03 10.72
CA ASP A 93 -6.72 -51.61 11.48
C ASP A 93 -6.90 -50.05 11.54
N ASP A 94 -6.73 -49.40 10.40
CA ASP A 94 -6.81 -47.93 10.26
C ASP A 94 -5.70 -47.16 10.99
N GLU A 95 -4.63 -47.81 11.44
CA GLU A 95 -3.45 -47.20 12.04
C GLU A 95 -2.21 -47.38 11.16
N VAL A 96 -1.35 -46.39 11.15
CA VAL A 96 -0.04 -46.40 10.47
C VAL A 96 1.03 -46.81 11.45
N TRP A 97 1.75 -47.87 11.09
CA TRP A 97 2.80 -48.45 11.92
C TRP A 97 4.14 -48.40 11.21
N ILE A 98 5.22 -48.15 11.96
CA ILE A 98 6.61 -48.22 11.49
C ILE A 98 7.36 -49.32 12.26
N GLU A 99 8.46 -49.80 11.68
CA GLU A 99 9.32 -50.79 12.34
C GLU A 99 10.24 -50.12 13.37
N LYS A 100 10.32 -50.69 14.59
CA LYS A 100 11.27 -50.18 15.62
C LYS A 100 12.73 -50.28 15.18
N ASP A 101 13.04 -51.26 14.35
CA ASP A 101 14.41 -51.46 13.84
C ASP A 101 14.83 -50.28 12.95
N ASP A 102 13.90 -49.66 12.22
CA ASP A 102 14.16 -48.46 11.44
C ASP A 102 14.49 -47.26 12.35
N LEU A 103 13.86 -47.12 13.54
CA LEU A 103 14.21 -46.08 14.50
C LEU A 103 15.63 -46.26 15.06
N VAL A 104 16.03 -47.53 15.30
CA VAL A 104 17.41 -47.86 15.75
C VAL A 104 18.41 -47.52 14.63
N ASP A 105 18.10 -47.91 13.39
CA ASP A 105 18.94 -47.61 12.22
C ASP A 105 19.06 -46.09 11.99
N TYR A 106 17.94 -45.37 12.07
CA TYR A 106 17.93 -43.90 11.96
C TYR A 106 18.84 -43.27 13.01
N ARG A 107 18.71 -43.63 14.29
CA ARG A 107 19.55 -43.10 15.37
C ARG A 107 21.03 -43.43 15.18
N SER A 108 21.35 -44.59 14.65
CA SER A 108 22.75 -44.98 14.39
C SER A 108 23.39 -44.18 13.26
N LYS A 109 22.60 -43.87 12.22
CA LYS A 109 23.04 -43.13 11.04
C LYS A 109 23.00 -41.60 11.23
N ARG A 110 22.17 -41.16 12.16
CA ARG A 110 22.00 -39.74 12.53
C ARG A 110 22.17 -39.57 14.05
N PRO A 111 23.38 -39.85 14.60
CA PRO A 111 23.64 -39.58 16.01
C PRO A 111 23.35 -38.13 16.26
N GLY A 112 22.50 -37.87 17.27
CA GLY A 112 21.79 -36.60 17.53
C GLY A 112 22.56 -35.38 17.06
N ARG A 113 21.99 -34.62 16.15
CA ARG A 113 22.59 -33.39 15.71
C ARG A 113 22.90 -32.57 16.95
N ALA A 114 24.17 -32.37 17.25
CA ALA A 114 24.57 -31.37 18.20
C ALA A 114 23.86 -30.07 17.83
N ALA A 115 23.31 -29.38 18.80
CA ALA A 115 22.67 -28.08 18.57
C ALA A 115 23.57 -27.28 17.63
N THR A 116 23.06 -26.92 16.47
CA THR A 116 23.78 -26.20 15.42
C THR A 116 24.69 -25.19 16.03
N SER A 117 26.00 -25.29 15.83
CA SER A 117 26.96 -24.39 16.46
C SER A 117 26.61 -22.96 16.04
N VAL A 118 26.88 -21.99 16.90
CA VAL A 118 26.71 -20.56 16.54
C VAL A 118 27.44 -20.26 15.23
N TYR A 119 28.51 -21.01 14.95
CA TYR A 119 29.32 -20.87 13.74
C TYR A 119 28.58 -21.37 12.47
N GLU A 120 27.84 -22.46 12.55
CA GLU A 120 27.03 -22.96 11.40
C GLU A 120 25.88 -22.01 11.04
N ARG A 121 25.35 -21.24 12.02
CA ARG A 121 24.33 -20.21 11.75
C ARG A 121 24.88 -18.98 11.02
N LEU A 122 26.19 -18.78 11.01
CA LEU A 122 26.83 -17.70 10.22
C LEU A 122 26.87 -18.00 8.73
N PHE A 123 26.71 -19.27 8.36
CA PHE A 123 26.66 -19.72 6.96
C PHE A 123 25.22 -20.08 6.57
N ASP A 124 24.29 -19.17 6.89
CA ASP A 124 22.91 -19.30 6.44
C ASP A 124 22.88 -19.12 4.92
N ASP A 125 22.61 -20.22 4.20
CA ASP A 125 22.40 -20.20 2.76
C ASP A 125 20.90 -20.14 2.50
N PRO A 126 20.33 -18.94 2.35
CA PRO A 126 18.92 -18.81 2.02
C PRO A 126 18.76 -19.19 0.55
N HIS A 127 17.98 -20.21 0.25
CA HIS A 127 17.49 -20.47 -1.11
C HIS A 127 16.44 -19.42 -1.55
N GLN A 128 16.41 -18.30 -0.88
CA GLN A 128 15.58 -17.12 -1.16
C GLN A 128 16.49 -15.98 -1.58
N ASP A 129 15.85 -14.90 -2.00
CA ASP A 129 16.55 -13.68 -2.36
C ASP A 129 17.48 -13.21 -1.23
N THR A 130 18.73 -12.95 -1.56
CA THR A 130 19.73 -12.36 -0.66
C THR A 130 20.03 -10.93 -1.06
N ALA A 131 20.80 -10.22 -0.23
CA ALA A 131 21.25 -8.88 -0.58
C ALA A 131 22.20 -8.89 -1.81
N GLU A 132 22.93 -9.99 -2.00
CA GLU A 132 23.87 -10.19 -3.12
C GLU A 132 23.15 -10.69 -4.38
N GLU A 133 22.09 -11.51 -4.21
CA GLU A 133 21.29 -12.07 -5.30
C GLU A 133 19.79 -11.86 -5.01
N PRO A 134 19.28 -10.62 -5.18
CA PRO A 134 17.97 -10.23 -4.65
C PRO A 134 16.77 -10.65 -5.52
N PHE A 135 16.95 -11.32 -6.65
CA PHE A 135 15.87 -11.58 -7.63
C PHE A 135 15.75 -13.05 -8.02
N VAL A 136 16.40 -13.96 -7.30
CA VAL A 136 16.43 -15.39 -7.63
C VAL A 136 15.03 -16.00 -7.68
N SER A 137 14.19 -15.68 -6.71
CA SER A 137 12.81 -16.17 -6.63
C SER A 137 11.95 -15.70 -7.82
N ASP A 138 12.08 -14.45 -8.22
CA ASP A 138 11.37 -13.89 -9.37
C ASP A 138 11.85 -14.50 -10.70
N ILE A 139 13.16 -14.67 -10.87
CA ILE A 139 13.75 -15.30 -12.05
C ILE A 139 13.25 -16.74 -12.16
N HIS A 140 13.30 -17.51 -11.08
CA HIS A 140 12.82 -18.90 -11.06
C HIS A 140 11.32 -18.99 -11.37
N ARG A 141 10.50 -18.11 -10.80
CA ARG A 141 9.06 -18.05 -11.08
C ARG A 141 8.79 -17.80 -12.56
N LEU A 142 9.43 -16.79 -13.15
CA LEU A 142 9.28 -16.46 -14.56
C LEU A 142 9.79 -17.58 -15.47
N ALA A 143 10.90 -18.20 -15.10
CA ALA A 143 11.47 -19.32 -15.86
C ALA A 143 10.57 -20.58 -15.83
N ARG A 144 9.92 -20.87 -14.70
CA ARG A 144 9.04 -22.04 -14.54
C ARG A 144 7.66 -21.85 -15.15
N HIS A 145 7.08 -20.66 -15.03
CA HIS A 145 5.66 -20.44 -15.31
C HIS A 145 5.41 -19.42 -16.44
N GLY A 146 6.43 -18.70 -16.89
CA GLY A 146 6.25 -17.64 -17.86
C GLY A 146 5.22 -16.61 -17.38
N LEU A 147 4.28 -16.28 -18.25
CA LEU A 147 3.12 -15.43 -17.94
C LEU A 147 1.83 -16.24 -17.69
N ASP A 148 1.92 -17.56 -17.62
CA ASP A 148 0.79 -18.42 -17.26
C ASP A 148 0.54 -18.34 -15.76
N GLY A 149 -0.58 -17.77 -15.36
CA GLY A 149 -0.96 -17.53 -13.97
C GLY A 149 -0.83 -16.07 -13.50
N PRO A 150 -0.81 -15.81 -12.20
CA PRO A 150 -0.67 -14.44 -11.67
C PRO A 150 0.63 -13.79 -12.13
N HIS A 151 0.52 -12.61 -12.75
CA HIS A 151 1.67 -11.88 -13.32
C HIS A 151 2.55 -11.22 -12.24
N GLY A 152 3.07 -12.01 -11.32
CA GLY A 152 3.92 -11.55 -10.25
C GLY A 152 3.19 -11.22 -8.95
N PRO A 153 3.95 -10.96 -7.88
CA PRO A 153 3.39 -10.65 -6.58
C PRO A 153 2.66 -9.31 -6.59
N VAL A 154 1.59 -9.25 -5.78
CA VAL A 154 0.79 -8.06 -5.55
C VAL A 154 1.04 -7.56 -4.13
N GLY A 155 1.29 -6.27 -3.98
CA GLY A 155 1.48 -5.63 -2.68
C GLY A 155 0.44 -4.57 -2.38
N ALA A 156 0.19 -4.34 -1.10
CA ALA A 156 -0.59 -3.22 -0.62
C ALA A 156 0.33 -2.10 -0.11
N MET A 157 -0.20 -0.87 -0.08
CA MET A 157 0.50 0.35 0.29
C MET A 157 1.55 0.78 -0.76
N GLY A 158 2.31 1.84 -0.47
CA GLY A 158 3.43 2.29 -1.31
C GLY A 158 4.72 1.53 -1.02
N VAL A 159 5.80 1.94 -1.68
CA VAL A 159 7.15 1.41 -1.43
C VAL A 159 7.56 1.60 0.04
N PRO A 160 8.47 0.77 0.58
CA PRO A 160 9.04 0.98 1.89
C PRO A 160 9.70 2.36 2.00
N ARG A 161 9.50 3.05 3.13
CA ARG A 161 10.03 4.42 3.32
C ARG A 161 11.56 4.50 3.22
N GLY A 162 12.27 3.44 3.60
CA GLY A 162 13.74 3.37 3.50
C GLY A 162 14.29 3.38 2.07
N GLU A 163 13.43 3.16 1.09
CA GLU A 163 13.78 3.19 -0.34
C GLU A 163 13.54 4.56 -1.00
N LEU A 164 13.20 5.58 -0.20
CA LEU A 164 12.88 6.92 -0.67
C LEU A 164 13.83 7.95 -0.03
N PRO A 165 14.05 9.11 -0.68
CA PRO A 165 14.59 10.29 0.01
C PRO A 165 13.73 10.58 1.24
N THR A 166 14.35 10.76 2.40
CA THR A 166 13.62 10.93 3.66
C THR A 166 13.35 12.41 3.95
N TRP A 167 12.14 12.72 4.40
CA TRP A 167 11.78 14.05 4.89
C TRP A 167 12.66 14.49 6.08
N ASP A 168 13.28 13.56 6.80
CA ASP A 168 14.19 13.85 7.90
C ASP A 168 15.52 14.46 7.43
N ASP A 169 15.84 14.33 6.14
CA ASP A 169 17.02 14.95 5.55
C ASP A 169 16.88 16.47 5.35
N LEU A 170 15.67 17.00 5.45
CA LEU A 170 15.40 18.43 5.42
C LEU A 170 15.25 18.98 6.84
N GLN A 171 15.90 20.11 7.14
CA GLN A 171 15.72 20.87 8.36
C GLN A 171 14.84 22.08 8.09
N ILE A 172 13.97 22.40 9.06
CA ILE A 172 13.22 23.66 9.07
C ILE A 172 14.11 24.73 9.74
N LEU A 173 14.29 25.86 9.08
CA LEU A 173 15.04 27.00 9.57
C LEU A 173 14.08 27.95 10.29
N THR A 174 14.18 28.01 11.59
CA THR A 174 13.32 28.89 12.41
C THR A 174 13.85 30.31 12.48
N ALA A 175 12.97 31.25 12.76
CA ALA A 175 13.29 32.67 12.93
C ALA A 175 14.04 32.92 14.25
N GLN A 176 14.88 33.99 14.29
CA GLN A 176 15.64 34.36 15.46
C GLN A 176 15.91 35.87 15.51
N LEU A 177 16.72 36.45 14.59
CA LEU A 177 17.11 37.85 14.60
C LEU A 177 16.75 38.60 13.31
N HIS A 178 17.01 38.00 12.15
CA HIS A 178 16.68 38.65 10.88
C HIS A 178 15.15 38.68 10.61
N ARG A 179 14.42 37.79 11.22
CA ARG A 179 12.97 37.70 11.34
C ARG A 179 12.68 37.19 12.75
N PHE A 180 11.67 37.73 13.41
CA PHE A 180 11.30 37.29 14.75
C PHE A 180 10.26 36.16 14.66
N PRO A 181 10.33 35.13 15.56
CA PRO A 181 9.25 34.19 15.71
C PRO A 181 7.99 34.93 16.22
N LEU A 182 6.82 34.38 15.94
CA LEU A 182 5.58 34.85 16.56
C LEU A 182 5.45 34.31 17.98
N LEU A 183 4.71 35.05 18.79
CA LEU A 183 4.36 34.63 20.15
C LEU A 183 3.28 33.53 20.13
N ASP A 184 3.12 32.83 21.24
CA ASP A 184 2.21 31.67 21.33
C ASP A 184 0.72 32.03 21.14
N ASP A 185 0.34 33.27 21.43
CA ASP A 185 -1.02 33.80 21.29
C ASP A 185 -1.28 34.50 19.95
N GLU A 186 -0.24 34.73 19.13
CA GLU A 186 -0.44 35.31 17.79
C GLU A 186 -1.11 34.33 16.84
N PRO A 187 -2.17 34.77 16.12
CA PRO A 187 -2.92 33.91 15.24
C PRO A 187 -2.09 33.48 14.02
N VAL A 188 -2.33 32.28 13.53
CA VAL A 188 -1.78 31.75 12.27
C VAL A 188 -2.93 31.23 11.43
N ASP A 189 -3.09 31.74 10.22
CA ASP A 189 -4.07 31.25 9.27
C ASP A 189 -3.66 29.85 8.76
N THR A 190 -4.59 28.89 8.88
CA THR A 190 -4.40 27.52 8.43
C THR A 190 -5.26 27.18 7.21
N SER A 191 -6.08 28.11 6.76
CA SER A 191 -7.02 27.85 5.67
C SER A 191 -6.34 27.68 4.31
N VAL A 192 -7.01 26.98 3.42
CA VAL A 192 -6.61 26.85 2.02
C VAL A 192 -7.84 26.87 1.11
N THR A 193 -7.67 27.45 -0.06
CA THR A 193 -8.71 27.48 -1.11
C THR A 193 -8.27 26.62 -2.28
N ILE A 194 -9.03 25.59 -2.61
CA ILE A 194 -8.84 24.77 -3.80
C ILE A 194 -9.54 25.44 -4.98
N GLY A 195 -8.80 25.68 -6.06
CA GLY A 195 -9.31 26.33 -7.26
C GLY A 195 -9.76 27.78 -7.00
N PRO A 196 -8.91 28.68 -6.50
CA PRO A 196 -9.30 30.06 -6.16
C PRO A 196 -9.85 30.87 -7.34
N ALA A 197 -9.55 30.47 -8.58
CA ALA A 197 -10.08 31.08 -9.80
C ALA A 197 -11.43 30.49 -10.27
N ALA A 198 -11.90 29.41 -9.68
CA ALA A 198 -13.20 28.82 -9.99
C ALA A 198 -14.35 29.73 -9.52
N ALA A 199 -15.52 29.63 -10.15
CA ALA A 199 -16.68 30.43 -9.76
C ALA A 199 -17.20 30.07 -8.35
N LYS A 200 -17.03 28.81 -7.93
CA LYS A 200 -17.40 28.31 -6.59
C LYS A 200 -16.18 27.61 -5.96
N PRO A 201 -15.16 28.36 -5.52
CA PRO A 201 -13.95 27.73 -4.95
C PRO A 201 -14.26 26.92 -3.71
N LEU A 202 -13.48 25.85 -3.46
CA LEU A 202 -13.61 25.03 -2.27
C LEU A 202 -12.69 25.53 -1.15
N HIS A 203 -13.28 25.94 -0.03
CA HIS A 203 -12.54 26.41 1.15
C HIS A 203 -12.41 25.31 2.19
N LEU A 204 -11.20 25.13 2.70
CA LEU A 204 -10.86 24.19 3.78
C LEU A 204 -10.26 24.99 4.95
N ASP A 205 -10.64 24.64 6.18
CA ASP A 205 -10.15 25.32 7.38
C ASP A 205 -8.69 24.91 7.72
N ILE A 206 -8.26 23.76 7.15
CA ILE A 206 -6.90 23.21 7.33
C ILE A 206 -6.32 22.74 5.99
N PRO A 207 -4.99 22.74 5.80
CA PRO A 207 -4.36 22.40 4.52
C PRO A 207 -4.26 20.90 4.26
N LEU A 208 -4.97 20.09 5.03
CA LEU A 208 -4.97 18.64 4.95
C LEU A 208 -6.36 18.14 4.61
N PHE A 209 -6.48 17.17 3.71
CA PHE A 209 -7.77 16.50 3.46
C PHE A 209 -7.59 15.00 3.19
N VAL A 210 -8.68 14.22 3.30
CA VAL A 210 -8.66 12.78 3.08
C VAL A 210 -8.67 12.49 1.58
N SER A 211 -7.60 11.84 1.11
CA SER A 211 -7.38 11.51 -0.30
C SER A 211 -8.28 10.39 -0.79
N ASP A 212 -8.22 10.14 -2.10
CA ASP A 212 -9.01 9.16 -2.84
C ASP A 212 -8.81 7.73 -2.33
N MET A 213 -9.88 7.17 -1.81
CA MET A 213 -9.94 5.77 -1.35
C MET A 213 -11.32 5.20 -1.64
N SER A 214 -11.41 4.35 -2.67
CA SER A 214 -12.68 3.87 -3.21
C SER A 214 -13.48 2.99 -2.24
N PHE A 215 -14.81 3.08 -2.32
CA PHE A 215 -15.70 2.08 -1.74
C PHE A 215 -15.51 0.74 -2.45
N GLY A 216 -15.32 -0.31 -1.66
CA GLY A 216 -14.92 -1.64 -2.12
C GLY A 216 -13.44 -1.94 -1.87
N ALA A 217 -12.52 -0.97 -2.02
CA ALA A 217 -11.19 -1.06 -1.42
C ALA A 217 -11.28 -0.89 0.11
N LEU A 218 -12.12 0.04 0.57
CA LEU A 218 -12.50 0.21 1.97
C LEU A 218 -13.94 -0.27 2.22
N SER A 219 -14.25 -0.59 3.46
CA SER A 219 -15.61 -0.85 3.95
C SER A 219 -16.44 0.43 4.01
N ALA A 220 -17.77 0.30 4.00
CA ALA A 220 -18.66 1.44 4.18
C ALA A 220 -18.45 2.12 5.53
N GLU A 221 -18.24 1.34 6.59
CA GLU A 221 -17.99 1.82 7.94
C GLU A 221 -16.72 2.68 8.01
N ALA A 222 -15.63 2.25 7.34
CA ALA A 222 -14.39 3.03 7.27
C ALA A 222 -14.58 4.32 6.47
N LYS A 223 -15.30 4.27 5.35
CA LYS A 223 -15.63 5.44 4.52
C LYS A 223 -16.46 6.47 5.31
N THR A 224 -17.49 6.01 6.02
CA THR A 224 -18.34 6.87 6.89
C THR A 224 -17.49 7.53 8.00
N ALA A 225 -16.61 6.76 8.65
CA ALA A 225 -15.75 7.31 9.70
C ALA A 225 -14.76 8.36 9.16
N LEU A 226 -14.21 8.13 7.95
CA LEU A 226 -13.32 9.08 7.29
C LEU A 226 -14.05 10.38 6.93
N GLY A 227 -15.26 10.30 6.36
CA GLY A 227 -16.08 11.47 6.03
C GLY A 227 -16.43 12.30 7.27
N ARG A 228 -16.97 11.64 8.30
CA ARG A 228 -17.33 12.29 9.57
C ARG A 228 -16.13 12.92 10.28
N GLY A 229 -14.99 12.22 10.29
CA GLY A 229 -13.76 12.74 10.90
C GLY A 229 -13.16 13.92 10.14
N ALA A 230 -13.22 13.93 8.82
CA ALA A 230 -12.79 15.05 7.98
C ALA A 230 -13.69 16.27 8.20
N GLU A 231 -15.02 16.10 8.19
CA GLU A 231 -15.99 17.18 8.45
C GLU A 231 -15.76 17.83 9.82
N ALA A 232 -15.60 17.00 10.87
CA ALA A 232 -15.34 17.50 12.22
C ALA A 232 -14.01 18.27 12.35
N ALA A 233 -13.04 18.03 11.45
CA ALA A 233 -11.79 18.77 11.37
C ALA A 233 -11.85 20.01 10.43
N GLY A 234 -13.02 20.33 9.85
CA GLY A 234 -13.20 21.44 8.92
C GLY A 234 -12.54 21.22 7.56
N THR A 235 -12.42 19.95 7.11
CA THR A 235 -11.77 19.65 5.85
C THR A 235 -12.57 18.65 5.00
N ALA A 236 -12.00 18.31 3.84
CA ALA A 236 -12.66 17.55 2.79
C ALA A 236 -12.29 16.06 2.79
N ILE A 237 -13.13 15.29 2.11
CA ILE A 237 -12.87 13.91 1.73
C ILE A 237 -13.13 13.71 0.24
N CYS A 238 -12.42 12.75 -0.37
CA CYS A 238 -12.62 12.37 -1.76
C CYS A 238 -13.30 11.00 -1.89
N SER A 239 -14.19 10.86 -2.88
CA SER A 239 -14.91 9.60 -3.16
C SER A 239 -13.97 8.44 -3.46
N GLY A 240 -12.90 8.71 -4.20
CA GLY A 240 -12.11 7.69 -4.87
C GLY A 240 -12.85 7.03 -6.03
N GLU A 241 -12.15 6.19 -6.78
CA GLU A 241 -12.68 5.47 -7.94
C GLU A 241 -13.80 4.51 -7.55
N GLY A 242 -14.91 4.56 -8.27
CA GLY A 242 -16.02 3.62 -8.08
C GLY A 242 -17.32 4.23 -7.58
N GLY A 243 -17.45 5.53 -7.72
CA GLY A 243 -18.68 6.26 -7.39
C GLY A 243 -18.72 6.82 -5.97
N MET A 244 -19.74 7.57 -5.71
CA MET A 244 -20.02 8.19 -4.41
C MET A 244 -20.82 7.22 -3.52
N LEU A 245 -20.27 6.92 -2.35
CA LEU A 245 -21.04 6.21 -1.33
C LEU A 245 -21.97 7.22 -0.62
N PRO A 246 -23.31 7.06 -0.71
CA PRO A 246 -24.23 8.03 -0.13
C PRO A 246 -24.03 8.28 1.36
N GLU A 247 -23.72 7.24 2.12
CA GLU A 247 -23.50 7.30 3.57
C GLU A 247 -22.25 8.12 3.92
N GLU A 248 -21.19 8.03 3.11
CA GLU A 248 -19.98 8.87 3.26
C GLU A 248 -20.26 10.33 2.91
N HIS A 249 -20.94 10.56 1.78
CA HIS A 249 -21.28 11.91 1.33
C HIS A 249 -22.19 12.64 2.35
N ALA A 250 -23.12 11.92 2.98
CA ALA A 250 -23.99 12.49 4.01
C ALA A 250 -23.24 13.00 5.25
N GLU A 251 -22.02 12.54 5.47
CA GLU A 251 -21.17 12.93 6.60
C GLU A 251 -20.20 14.08 6.26
N SER A 252 -20.22 14.62 5.03
CA SER A 252 -19.25 15.65 4.61
C SER A 252 -19.90 16.74 3.77
N SER A 253 -19.74 17.99 4.19
CA SER A 253 -20.16 19.18 3.46
C SER A 253 -19.11 19.65 2.44
N ARG A 254 -17.88 19.08 2.48
CA ARG A 254 -16.74 19.39 1.62
C ARG A 254 -16.29 18.12 0.91
N TYR A 255 -16.93 17.80 -0.21
CA TYR A 255 -16.75 16.51 -0.89
C TYR A 255 -16.14 16.68 -2.29
N LEU A 256 -15.03 15.98 -2.56
CA LEU A 256 -14.42 15.88 -3.89
C LEU A 256 -14.87 14.60 -4.58
N TYR A 257 -15.31 14.71 -5.82
CA TYR A 257 -15.78 13.58 -6.62
C TYR A 257 -14.74 13.17 -7.67
N GLU A 258 -14.34 11.91 -7.69
CA GLU A 258 -13.35 11.38 -8.62
C GLU A 258 -14.03 10.74 -9.84
N LEU A 259 -13.68 11.21 -11.04
CA LEU A 259 -14.01 10.56 -12.31
C LEU A 259 -12.79 9.80 -12.83
N ALA A 260 -12.84 8.47 -12.80
CA ALA A 260 -11.80 7.60 -13.35
C ALA A 260 -12.16 7.06 -14.74
N SER A 261 -11.18 6.46 -15.43
CA SER A 261 -11.28 6.02 -16.83
C SER A 261 -12.38 5.01 -17.12
N ALA A 262 -12.78 4.18 -16.14
CA ALA A 262 -13.86 3.22 -16.27
C ALA A 262 -15.25 3.81 -16.01
N ARG A 263 -15.33 5.02 -15.43
CA ARG A 263 -16.59 5.69 -15.07
C ARG A 263 -17.50 4.85 -14.15
N PHE A 264 -16.93 3.96 -13.33
CA PHE A 264 -17.71 3.15 -12.38
C PHE A 264 -18.48 4.04 -11.41
N GLY A 265 -19.81 3.85 -11.33
CA GLY A 265 -20.68 4.63 -10.47
C GLY A 265 -20.67 6.14 -10.74
N TRP A 266 -20.20 6.56 -11.92
CA TRP A 266 -20.26 7.95 -12.31
C TRP A 266 -21.71 8.37 -12.57
N ASP A 267 -22.12 9.42 -11.90
CA ASP A 267 -23.42 10.06 -12.07
C ASP A 267 -23.22 11.58 -12.12
N GLU A 268 -23.48 12.17 -13.28
CA GLU A 268 -23.32 13.60 -13.50
C GLU A 268 -24.27 14.45 -12.64
N ALA A 269 -25.44 13.90 -12.27
CA ALA A 269 -26.39 14.58 -11.39
C ALA A 269 -25.80 14.83 -9.99
N VAL A 270 -24.77 14.10 -9.60
CA VAL A 270 -24.04 14.29 -8.33
C VAL A 270 -23.26 15.62 -8.30
N LEU A 271 -22.88 16.16 -9.45
CA LEU A 271 -22.06 17.37 -9.52
C LEU A 271 -22.70 18.60 -8.86
N SER A 272 -24.03 18.66 -8.79
CA SER A 272 -24.74 19.70 -8.07
C SER A 272 -24.62 19.64 -6.53
N ARG A 273 -24.09 18.52 -5.99
CA ARG A 273 -24.01 18.23 -4.55
C ARG A 273 -22.59 18.12 -4.02
N VAL A 274 -21.59 18.19 -4.89
CA VAL A 274 -20.17 18.10 -4.52
C VAL A 274 -19.48 19.45 -4.70
N GLN A 275 -18.34 19.66 -4.05
CA GLN A 275 -17.67 20.94 -4.00
C GLN A 275 -16.41 21.01 -4.88
N ALA A 276 -15.95 19.89 -5.41
CA ALA A 276 -14.92 19.81 -6.44
C ALA A 276 -15.02 18.48 -7.20
N VAL A 277 -14.47 18.44 -8.39
CA VAL A 277 -14.39 17.21 -9.20
C VAL A 277 -13.01 17.10 -9.83
N HIS A 278 -12.47 15.89 -9.95
CA HIS A 278 -11.23 15.69 -10.71
C HIS A 278 -11.20 14.41 -11.52
N LEU A 279 -10.46 14.50 -12.62
CA LEU A 279 -10.17 13.39 -13.52
C LEU A 279 -8.96 12.62 -12.99
N LYS A 280 -9.12 11.33 -12.73
CA LYS A 280 -8.01 10.48 -12.32
C LYS A 280 -7.29 9.91 -13.53
N LEU A 281 -6.06 10.34 -13.73
CA LEU A 281 -5.17 9.88 -14.80
C LEU A 281 -4.17 8.83 -14.31
N GLY A 282 -3.82 8.87 -13.03
CA GLY A 282 -2.87 7.95 -12.42
C GLY A 282 -2.75 8.10 -10.90
N GLN A 283 -1.98 7.20 -10.31
CA GLN A 283 -1.56 7.23 -8.90
C GLN A 283 -0.19 6.60 -8.73
N GLY A 284 0.57 7.00 -7.72
CA GLY A 284 2.00 6.72 -7.58
C GLY A 284 2.44 5.26 -7.69
N ALA A 285 1.59 4.31 -7.34
CA ALA A 285 1.95 2.90 -7.29
C ALA A 285 1.55 2.08 -8.53
N LYS A 286 0.79 2.63 -9.48
CA LYS A 286 0.27 1.84 -10.63
C LYS A 286 -0.15 2.66 -11.85
N THR A 287 0.53 3.75 -12.14
CA THR A 287 0.28 4.55 -13.35
C THR A 287 0.60 3.75 -14.61
N GLY A 288 -0.21 3.95 -15.66
CA GLY A 288 -0.10 3.17 -16.91
C GLY A 288 -0.84 1.84 -16.88
N THR A 289 -1.43 1.50 -15.72
CA THR A 289 -2.44 0.43 -15.59
C THR A 289 -3.71 1.00 -15.00
N GLY A 290 -4.85 0.35 -15.21
CA GLY A 290 -6.10 0.77 -14.59
C GLY A 290 -6.23 0.35 -13.12
N GLY A 291 -7.30 0.81 -12.48
CA GLY A 291 -7.75 0.28 -11.20
C GLY A 291 -8.19 -1.18 -11.33
N HIS A 292 -8.03 -1.95 -10.26
CA HIS A 292 -8.49 -3.32 -10.22
C HIS A 292 -9.11 -3.65 -8.85
N LEU A 293 -10.37 -4.06 -8.86
CA LEU A 293 -11.05 -4.65 -7.72
C LEU A 293 -11.52 -6.06 -8.11
N PRO A 294 -11.05 -7.12 -7.42
CA PRO A 294 -11.42 -8.49 -7.74
C PRO A 294 -12.93 -8.71 -7.67
N GLY A 295 -13.48 -9.59 -8.51
CA GLY A 295 -14.92 -9.85 -8.60
C GLY A 295 -15.53 -10.37 -7.28
N ASN A 296 -14.77 -11.13 -6.49
CA ASN A 296 -15.23 -11.58 -5.17
C ASN A 296 -15.50 -10.44 -4.17
N LYS A 297 -15.01 -9.24 -4.43
CA LYS A 297 -15.32 -8.01 -3.67
C LYS A 297 -16.45 -7.19 -4.28
N VAL A 298 -16.81 -7.44 -5.55
CA VAL A 298 -17.87 -6.71 -6.27
C VAL A 298 -19.19 -7.42 -6.03
N VAL A 299 -19.73 -7.27 -4.81
CA VAL A 299 -20.99 -7.92 -4.39
C VAL A 299 -21.85 -6.94 -3.61
N GLY A 300 -23.18 -7.18 -3.59
CA GLY A 300 -24.14 -6.38 -2.84
C GLY A 300 -24.01 -4.87 -3.13
N ARG A 301 -23.89 -4.07 -2.09
CA ARG A 301 -23.81 -2.61 -2.17
C ARG A 301 -22.67 -2.08 -3.05
N ILE A 302 -21.55 -2.82 -3.17
CA ILE A 302 -20.43 -2.41 -4.02
C ILE A 302 -20.79 -2.55 -5.50
N ALA A 303 -21.42 -3.67 -5.88
CA ALA A 303 -21.90 -3.88 -7.24
C ALA A 303 -22.90 -2.79 -7.63
N GLU A 304 -23.85 -2.49 -6.74
CA GLU A 304 -24.86 -1.44 -6.91
C GLU A 304 -24.21 -0.05 -7.11
N VAL A 305 -23.36 0.41 -6.20
CA VAL A 305 -22.72 1.73 -6.26
C VAL A 305 -21.82 1.88 -7.50
N ARG A 306 -21.17 0.79 -7.94
CA ARG A 306 -20.33 0.79 -9.13
C ARG A 306 -21.09 0.61 -10.44
N GLY A 307 -22.37 0.25 -10.39
CA GLY A 307 -23.17 -0.06 -11.57
C GLY A 307 -22.71 -1.34 -12.28
N LEU A 308 -22.25 -2.35 -11.54
CA LEU A 308 -21.74 -3.62 -12.08
C LEU A 308 -22.60 -4.80 -11.64
N ALA A 309 -22.62 -5.87 -12.46
CA ALA A 309 -23.17 -7.15 -12.03
C ALA A 309 -22.29 -7.77 -10.93
N GLU A 310 -22.92 -8.42 -9.96
CA GLU A 310 -22.20 -9.11 -8.89
C GLU A 310 -21.22 -10.16 -9.43
N GLY A 311 -20.05 -10.24 -8.80
CA GLY A 311 -18.99 -11.15 -9.20
C GLY A 311 -18.15 -10.68 -10.39
N THR A 312 -18.53 -9.58 -11.06
CA THR A 312 -17.75 -9.03 -12.17
C THR A 312 -16.56 -8.24 -11.65
N PRO A 313 -15.30 -8.55 -12.03
CA PRO A 313 -14.16 -7.74 -11.65
C PRO A 313 -14.30 -6.30 -12.15
N ALA A 314 -14.07 -5.31 -11.29
CA ALA A 314 -14.01 -3.92 -11.70
C ALA A 314 -12.60 -3.57 -12.16
N VAL A 315 -12.37 -3.60 -13.46
CA VAL A 315 -11.08 -3.29 -14.10
C VAL A 315 -11.21 -2.02 -14.91
N SER A 316 -10.43 -1.00 -14.57
CA SER A 316 -10.42 0.26 -15.30
C SER A 316 -9.42 0.20 -16.45
N PRO A 317 -9.74 0.77 -17.62
CA PRO A 317 -8.75 0.99 -18.68
C PRO A 317 -7.58 1.86 -18.18
N ALA A 318 -6.41 1.68 -18.77
CA ALA A 318 -5.22 2.47 -18.45
C ALA A 318 -5.37 3.98 -18.77
N ARG A 319 -6.34 4.34 -19.60
CA ARG A 319 -6.69 5.72 -19.98
C ARG A 319 -8.19 5.82 -20.27
N PHE A 320 -8.70 7.03 -20.34
CA PHE A 320 -10.04 7.27 -20.86
C PHE A 320 -10.10 6.81 -22.33
N THR A 321 -10.99 5.89 -22.64
CA THR A 321 -11.04 5.22 -23.96
C THR A 321 -11.61 6.10 -25.07
N ASP A 322 -12.40 7.08 -24.68
CA ASP A 322 -13.01 8.08 -25.56
C ASP A 322 -12.08 9.25 -25.90
N TRP A 323 -10.94 9.40 -25.19
CA TRP A 323 -9.97 10.45 -25.51
C TRP A 323 -8.97 9.98 -26.58
N LYS A 324 -8.91 10.71 -27.67
CA LYS A 324 -7.92 10.55 -28.76
C LYS A 324 -6.86 11.65 -28.70
N THR A 325 -7.24 12.83 -28.21
CA THR A 325 -6.41 14.03 -28.11
C THR A 325 -6.64 14.74 -26.78
N LEU A 326 -5.79 15.71 -26.44
CA LEU A 326 -6.00 16.59 -25.28
C LEU A 326 -7.27 17.46 -25.44
N LEU A 327 -7.69 17.74 -26.67
CA LEU A 327 -8.91 18.48 -26.93
C LEU A 327 -10.17 17.75 -26.42
N ASP A 328 -10.20 16.41 -26.57
CA ASP A 328 -11.30 15.60 -26.04
C ASP A 328 -11.37 15.71 -24.51
N ALA A 329 -10.20 15.63 -23.86
CA ALA A 329 -10.10 15.79 -22.40
C ALA A 329 -10.49 17.21 -21.94
N ARG A 330 -10.06 18.26 -22.67
CA ARG A 330 -10.45 19.65 -22.40
C ARG A 330 -11.96 19.83 -22.53
N SER A 331 -12.57 19.30 -23.57
CA SER A 331 -14.02 19.36 -23.78
C SER A 331 -14.78 18.75 -22.58
N LEU A 332 -14.24 17.67 -21.99
CA LEU A 332 -14.82 17.10 -20.78
C LEU A 332 -14.65 18.02 -19.56
N VAL A 333 -13.47 18.65 -19.39
CA VAL A 333 -13.25 19.63 -18.30
C VAL A 333 -14.20 20.81 -18.41
N ASP A 334 -14.36 21.36 -19.61
CA ASP A 334 -15.28 22.46 -19.88
C ASP A 334 -16.75 22.07 -19.60
N HIS A 335 -17.16 20.88 -20.03
CA HIS A 335 -18.47 20.32 -19.74
C HIS A 335 -18.72 20.14 -18.22
N LEU A 336 -17.77 19.55 -17.50
CA LEU A 336 -17.88 19.38 -16.04
C LEU A 336 -18.01 20.72 -15.31
N ARG A 337 -17.29 21.74 -15.77
CA ARG A 337 -17.39 23.10 -15.21
C ARG A 337 -18.75 23.73 -15.46
N GLU A 338 -19.31 23.53 -16.66
CA GLU A 338 -20.64 24.04 -17.00
C GLU A 338 -21.73 23.36 -16.17
N VAL A 339 -21.78 22.03 -16.16
CA VAL A 339 -22.85 21.26 -15.47
C VAL A 339 -22.81 21.42 -13.96
N SER A 340 -21.62 21.63 -13.38
CA SER A 340 -21.44 21.88 -11.94
C SER A 340 -21.66 23.34 -11.54
N GLU A 341 -21.95 24.22 -12.51
CA GLU A 341 -22.07 25.67 -12.29
C GLU A 341 -20.80 26.28 -11.68
N GLY A 342 -19.60 25.75 -12.04
CA GLY A 342 -18.32 26.36 -11.74
C GLY A 342 -17.66 25.93 -10.43
N ILE A 343 -17.89 24.69 -9.94
CA ILE A 343 -17.01 24.11 -8.92
C ILE A 343 -15.60 23.88 -9.50
N PRO A 344 -14.52 23.79 -8.67
CA PRO A 344 -13.19 23.51 -9.17
C PRO A 344 -13.12 22.17 -9.90
N VAL A 345 -12.55 22.17 -11.10
CA VAL A 345 -12.27 20.96 -11.89
C VAL A 345 -10.76 20.72 -11.92
N GLY A 346 -10.32 19.58 -11.43
CA GLY A 346 -8.91 19.23 -11.35
C GLY A 346 -8.52 17.94 -12.07
N VAL A 347 -7.25 17.62 -11.97
CA VAL A 347 -6.70 16.31 -12.35
C VAL A 347 -5.92 15.72 -11.20
N LYS A 348 -6.02 14.39 -11.07
CA LYS A 348 -5.10 13.61 -10.24
C LYS A 348 -4.17 12.82 -11.14
N MET A 349 -2.88 13.04 -10.97
CA MET A 349 -1.85 12.36 -11.74
C MET A 349 -0.70 11.90 -10.84
N SER A 350 0.02 10.88 -11.28
CA SER A 350 1.25 10.49 -10.61
C SER A 350 2.44 11.26 -11.16
N ALA A 351 3.49 11.35 -10.34
CA ALA A 351 4.71 12.03 -10.72
C ALA A 351 5.53 11.16 -11.69
N GLN A 352 5.32 11.33 -12.99
CA GLN A 352 6.07 10.68 -14.06
C GLN A 352 6.88 11.73 -14.84
N HIS A 353 6.37 12.25 -15.92
CA HIS A 353 6.96 13.34 -16.70
C HIS A 353 6.43 14.69 -16.20
N VAL A 354 6.77 15.04 -14.95
CA VAL A 354 6.10 16.06 -14.13
C VAL A 354 5.79 17.35 -14.90
N GLU A 355 6.78 17.94 -15.57
CA GLU A 355 6.62 19.20 -16.28
C GLU A 355 5.70 19.06 -17.50
N ARG A 356 5.87 18.01 -18.30
CA ARG A 356 5.04 17.76 -19.50
C ARG A 356 3.60 17.41 -19.17
N ASP A 357 3.42 16.65 -18.10
CA ASP A 357 2.08 16.29 -17.62
C ASP A 357 1.38 17.53 -17.03
N LEU A 358 2.14 18.46 -16.41
CA LEU A 358 1.62 19.77 -15.97
C LEU A 358 1.26 20.66 -17.15
N ASP A 359 2.10 20.74 -18.20
CA ASP A 359 1.76 21.49 -19.41
C ASP A 359 0.43 21.01 -20.01
N ALA A 360 0.26 19.68 -20.10
CA ALA A 360 -1.01 19.10 -20.55
C ALA A 360 -2.17 19.47 -19.61
N ALA A 361 -1.99 19.40 -18.30
CA ALA A 361 -3.02 19.79 -17.32
C ALA A 361 -3.40 21.28 -17.45
N LEU A 362 -2.43 22.15 -17.67
CA LEU A 362 -2.68 23.57 -17.93
C LEU A 362 -3.44 23.80 -19.23
N GLU A 363 -3.14 23.04 -20.30
CA GLU A 363 -3.88 23.09 -21.56
C GLU A 363 -5.34 22.63 -21.38
N LEU A 364 -5.61 21.68 -20.47
CA LEU A 364 -6.99 21.31 -20.11
C LEU A 364 -7.73 22.44 -19.38
N GLY A 365 -7.05 23.42 -18.83
CA GLY A 365 -7.64 24.52 -18.09
C GLY A 365 -8.13 24.11 -16.70
N VAL A 366 -7.42 23.22 -16.00
CA VAL A 366 -7.80 22.76 -14.67
C VAL A 366 -7.55 23.82 -13.59
N ASP A 367 -8.34 23.77 -12.53
CA ASP A 367 -8.25 24.69 -11.39
C ASP A 367 -7.29 24.17 -10.31
N TYR A 368 -7.04 22.84 -10.27
CA TYR A 368 -6.11 22.23 -9.34
C TYR A 368 -5.52 20.92 -9.86
N VAL A 369 -4.38 20.57 -9.33
CA VAL A 369 -3.67 19.31 -9.62
C VAL A 369 -3.37 18.58 -8.31
N ILE A 370 -3.76 17.30 -8.23
CA ILE A 370 -3.31 16.38 -7.16
C ILE A 370 -2.15 15.57 -7.72
N LEU A 371 -0.94 15.85 -7.23
CA LEU A 371 0.29 15.18 -7.65
C LEU A 371 0.67 14.07 -6.67
N ASP A 372 0.63 12.82 -7.14
CA ASP A 372 0.93 11.62 -6.35
C ASP A 372 2.33 11.10 -6.69
N GLY A 373 3.29 11.32 -5.81
CA GLY A 373 4.68 10.88 -5.97
C GLY A 373 4.93 9.44 -5.55
N ARG A 374 6.14 8.94 -5.86
CA ARG A 374 6.65 7.66 -5.33
C ARG A 374 6.72 7.75 -3.80
N GLY A 375 6.01 6.88 -3.15
CA GLY A 375 5.63 6.93 -1.73
C GLY A 375 4.13 6.83 -1.56
N GLY A 376 3.38 7.22 -2.60
CA GLY A 376 1.96 6.94 -2.74
C GLY A 376 1.68 5.45 -2.85
N GLY A 377 0.51 5.04 -2.38
CA GLY A 377 0.13 3.65 -2.28
C GLY A 377 -1.24 3.34 -2.87
N THR A 378 -1.58 2.07 -2.82
CA THR A 378 -2.90 1.55 -3.20
C THR A 378 -3.24 0.32 -2.37
N GLY A 379 -4.51 -0.10 -2.39
CA GLY A 379 -4.93 -1.36 -1.75
C GLY A 379 -4.30 -2.60 -2.39
N ALA A 380 -4.05 -2.55 -3.70
CA ALA A 380 -3.40 -3.61 -4.46
C ALA A 380 -2.65 -3.02 -5.66
N ALA A 381 -1.37 -3.35 -5.80
CA ALA A 381 -0.56 -3.04 -6.96
C ALA A 381 0.36 -4.21 -7.32
N PRO A 382 0.56 -4.50 -8.62
CA PRO A 382 1.65 -5.37 -9.04
C PRO A 382 2.98 -4.75 -8.56
N LEU A 383 3.85 -5.54 -7.92
CA LEU A 383 5.11 -5.02 -7.38
C LEU A 383 6.01 -4.45 -8.47
N ILE A 384 5.97 -5.04 -9.67
CA ILE A 384 6.69 -4.50 -10.84
C ILE A 384 6.35 -3.03 -11.15
N PHE A 385 5.13 -2.56 -10.83
CA PHE A 385 4.78 -1.14 -10.94
C PHE A 385 5.14 -0.39 -9.67
N ARG A 386 4.63 -0.84 -8.51
CA ARG A 386 4.81 -0.14 -7.24
C ARG A 386 6.27 0.20 -6.96
N ASP A 387 7.17 -0.73 -7.25
CA ASP A 387 8.58 -0.64 -6.84
C ASP A 387 9.49 0.00 -7.91
N THR A 388 8.99 0.21 -9.15
CA THR A 388 9.84 0.69 -10.26
C THR A 388 9.42 2.01 -10.89
N ILE A 389 8.19 2.49 -10.66
CA ILE A 389 7.69 3.72 -11.31
C ILE A 389 7.62 4.90 -10.35
N SER A 390 7.36 6.06 -10.91
CA SER A 390 7.13 7.37 -10.25
C SER A 390 8.37 8.02 -9.64
N VAL A 391 8.42 9.34 -9.76
CA VAL A 391 9.42 10.20 -9.11
C VAL A 391 9.09 10.32 -7.62
N PRO A 392 10.07 10.29 -6.70
CA PRO A 392 9.84 10.53 -5.28
C PRO A 392 9.07 11.83 -5.02
N THR A 393 8.09 11.77 -4.11
CA THR A 393 7.16 12.88 -3.84
C THR A 393 7.88 14.22 -3.58
N MET A 394 8.97 14.20 -2.84
CA MET A 394 9.75 15.39 -2.50
C MET A 394 10.31 16.09 -3.75
N ALA A 395 10.96 15.33 -4.63
CA ALA A 395 11.52 15.85 -5.88
C ALA A 395 10.42 16.27 -6.86
N ALA A 396 9.37 15.47 -6.98
CA ALA A 396 8.25 15.76 -7.87
C ALA A 396 7.55 17.06 -7.50
N LEU A 397 7.34 17.30 -6.20
CA LEU A 397 6.70 18.51 -5.69
C LEU A 397 7.53 19.76 -5.98
N ALA A 398 8.82 19.76 -5.67
CA ALA A 398 9.70 20.87 -5.93
C ALA A 398 9.76 21.23 -7.43
N ARG A 399 9.83 20.21 -8.31
CA ARG A 399 9.78 20.38 -9.77
C ARG A 399 8.44 20.95 -10.24
N ALA A 400 7.34 20.39 -9.72
CA ALA A 400 5.99 20.83 -10.08
C ALA A 400 5.76 22.31 -9.73
N ARG A 401 6.10 22.74 -8.51
CA ARG A 401 5.93 24.11 -8.07
C ARG A 401 6.77 25.06 -8.93
N ARG A 402 8.06 24.72 -9.11
CA ARG A 402 8.93 25.52 -9.98
C ARG A 402 8.37 25.66 -11.40
N HIS A 403 7.84 24.59 -11.97
CA HIS A 403 7.28 24.60 -13.32
C HIS A 403 6.03 25.50 -13.41
N LEU A 404 5.09 25.35 -12.47
CA LEU A 404 3.89 26.19 -12.40
C LEU A 404 4.25 27.69 -12.22
N ASP A 405 5.27 28.01 -11.41
CA ASP A 405 5.74 29.39 -11.22
C ASP A 405 6.33 29.96 -12.51
N LEU A 406 7.16 29.19 -13.22
CA LEU A 406 7.75 29.60 -14.50
C LEU A 406 6.71 29.76 -15.61
N SER A 407 5.66 28.94 -15.59
CA SER A 407 4.54 29.02 -16.53
C SER A 407 3.52 30.11 -16.19
N GLY A 408 3.72 30.86 -15.09
CA GLY A 408 2.78 31.89 -14.63
C GLY A 408 1.44 31.35 -14.11
N ALA A 409 1.38 30.05 -13.79
CA ALA A 409 0.16 29.33 -13.41
C ALA A 409 -0.01 29.17 -11.88
N ARG A 410 0.37 30.19 -11.10
CA ARG A 410 0.29 30.18 -9.63
C ARG A 410 -1.13 30.04 -9.08
N GLN A 411 -2.15 30.39 -9.87
CA GLN A 411 -3.56 30.26 -9.52
C GLN A 411 -4.04 28.79 -9.51
N VAL A 412 -3.30 27.86 -10.13
CA VAL A 412 -3.62 26.44 -10.10
C VAL A 412 -3.16 25.87 -8.77
N THR A 413 -4.10 25.38 -7.98
CA THR A 413 -3.79 24.79 -6.67
C THR A 413 -3.00 23.48 -6.84
N LEU A 414 -1.83 23.39 -6.21
CA LEU A 414 -0.99 22.19 -6.23
C LEU A 414 -1.18 21.39 -4.92
N VAL A 415 -1.83 20.27 -5.01
CA VAL A 415 -2.04 19.36 -3.89
C VAL A 415 -1.00 18.25 -3.95
N ALA A 416 -0.20 18.08 -2.88
CA ALA A 416 0.75 16.99 -2.76
C ALA A 416 0.12 15.77 -2.10
N THR A 417 0.38 14.58 -2.65
CA THR A 417 0.08 13.30 -1.99
C THR A 417 1.21 12.30 -2.24
N GLY A 418 1.27 11.23 -1.44
CA GLY A 418 2.30 10.19 -1.61
C GLY A 418 3.26 10.09 -0.42
N GLY A 419 2.83 9.43 0.66
CA GLY A 419 3.71 8.96 1.72
C GLY A 419 3.85 9.84 2.96
N PHE A 420 3.09 10.91 3.10
CA PHE A 420 3.10 11.78 4.29
C PHE A 420 2.64 11.05 5.56
N ARG A 421 3.28 11.34 6.70
CA ARG A 421 2.96 10.71 7.99
C ARG A 421 2.92 11.67 9.16
N ARG A 422 3.84 12.64 9.24
CA ARG A 422 4.04 13.50 10.40
C ARG A 422 3.81 14.96 10.07
N PRO A 423 3.45 15.81 11.05
CA PRO A 423 3.23 17.24 10.85
C PRO A 423 4.40 17.94 10.12
N GLN A 424 5.64 17.64 10.52
CA GLN A 424 6.84 18.22 9.90
C GLN A 424 7.04 17.78 8.45
N ASP A 425 6.61 16.58 8.04
CA ASP A 425 6.65 16.15 6.65
C ASP A 425 5.72 17.05 5.82
N MET A 426 4.55 17.38 6.36
CA MET A 426 3.53 18.23 5.72
C MET A 426 3.97 19.69 5.62
N VAL A 427 4.57 20.26 6.70
CA VAL A 427 5.16 21.60 6.65
C VAL A 427 6.25 21.69 5.58
N LYS A 428 7.13 20.69 5.48
CA LYS A 428 8.16 20.63 4.45
C LYS A 428 7.58 20.54 3.03
N ALA A 429 6.43 19.85 2.89
CA ALA A 429 5.72 19.83 1.61
C ALA A 429 5.15 21.20 1.25
N LEU A 430 4.54 21.93 2.20
CA LEU A 430 4.09 23.30 1.98
C LEU A 430 5.27 24.22 1.62
N ALA A 431 6.39 24.09 2.33
CA ALA A 431 7.60 24.87 2.03
C ALA A 431 8.21 24.52 0.66
N LEU A 432 8.06 23.29 0.15
CA LEU A 432 8.44 22.94 -1.22
C LEU A 432 7.39 23.32 -2.27
N GLY A 433 6.31 23.97 -1.85
CA GLY A 433 5.34 24.62 -2.73
C GLY A 433 4.02 23.88 -2.95
N ALA A 434 3.64 22.95 -2.08
CA ALA A 434 2.27 22.47 -2.03
C ALA A 434 1.38 23.56 -1.41
N ASP A 435 0.17 23.71 -1.94
CA ASP A 435 -0.88 24.54 -1.33
C ASP A 435 -1.68 23.72 -0.29
N ALA A 436 -1.81 22.41 -0.53
CA ALA A 436 -2.47 21.48 0.38
C ALA A 436 -1.83 20.07 0.31
N VAL A 437 -2.13 19.23 1.30
CA VAL A 437 -1.68 17.83 1.35
C VAL A 437 -2.87 16.89 1.47
N ALA A 438 -2.99 15.96 0.52
CA ALA A 438 -3.99 14.90 0.58
C ALA A 438 -3.40 13.66 1.25
N VAL A 439 -4.09 13.12 2.27
CA VAL A 439 -3.62 12.01 3.09
C VAL A 439 -4.53 10.78 2.98
N SER A 440 -3.96 9.60 2.76
CA SER A 440 -4.69 8.33 2.71
C SER A 440 -4.23 7.38 3.81
N ASN A 441 -3.02 6.84 3.70
CA ASN A 441 -2.52 5.82 4.61
C ASN A 441 -2.48 6.30 6.07
N VAL A 442 -2.07 7.54 6.33
CA VAL A 442 -2.06 8.09 7.68
C VAL A 442 -3.47 8.32 8.22
N ALA A 443 -4.42 8.72 7.37
CA ALA A 443 -5.82 8.78 7.75
C ALA A 443 -6.37 7.40 8.14
N LEU A 444 -6.01 6.34 7.36
CA LEU A 444 -6.35 4.97 7.73
C LEU A 444 -5.72 4.56 9.07
N GLN A 445 -4.46 4.95 9.33
CA GLN A 445 -3.81 4.68 10.61
C GLN A 445 -4.50 5.41 11.76
N ALA A 446 -4.92 6.66 11.54
CA ALA A 446 -5.67 7.42 12.54
C ALA A 446 -7.02 6.76 12.91
N ILE A 447 -7.69 6.10 11.98
CA ILE A 447 -8.92 5.33 12.25
C ILE A 447 -8.67 3.89 12.70
N GLY A 448 -7.44 3.50 13.01
CA GLY A 448 -7.11 2.20 13.62
C GLY A 448 -6.46 1.17 12.68
N CYS A 449 -5.94 1.56 11.51
CA CYS A 449 -5.19 0.64 10.66
C CYS A 449 -3.86 0.23 11.32
N VAL A 450 -3.65 -1.06 11.48
CA VAL A 450 -2.46 -1.64 12.12
C VAL A 450 -1.26 -1.83 11.18
N GLY A 451 -1.34 -1.35 9.94
CA GLY A 451 -0.22 -1.40 8.99
C GLY A 451 0.15 -2.79 8.48
N MET A 452 -0.75 -3.76 8.56
CA MET A 452 -0.50 -5.16 8.21
C MET A 452 -0.18 -5.40 6.72
N ARG A 453 -0.46 -4.42 5.84
CA ARG A 453 -0.25 -4.49 4.38
C ARG A 453 -0.99 -5.63 3.66
N ALA A 454 -2.08 -6.12 4.25
CA ALA A 454 -2.92 -7.20 3.71
C ALA A 454 -4.20 -6.70 3.03
N CYS A 455 -4.27 -5.44 2.59
CA CYS A 455 -5.50 -4.83 2.04
C CYS A 455 -6.00 -5.56 0.77
N HIS A 456 -5.11 -6.16 -0.02
CA HIS A 456 -5.44 -6.91 -1.22
C HIS A 456 -6.09 -8.27 -0.94
N THR A 457 -5.94 -8.81 0.28
CA THR A 457 -6.37 -10.17 0.63
C THR A 457 -7.82 -10.26 1.11
N ASP A 458 -8.50 -9.13 1.34
CA ASP A 458 -9.82 -9.05 1.98
C ASP A 458 -9.86 -9.58 3.44
N ASN A 459 -8.70 -9.70 4.10
CA ASN A 459 -8.57 -10.19 5.47
C ASN A 459 -8.09 -9.12 6.46
N CYS A 460 -8.53 -7.87 6.27
CA CYS A 460 -8.18 -6.79 7.19
C CYS A 460 -8.78 -7.06 8.58
N PRO A 461 -7.97 -7.29 9.62
CA PRO A 461 -8.47 -7.73 10.93
C PRO A 461 -9.27 -6.66 11.68
N VAL A 462 -9.09 -5.39 11.30
CA VAL A 462 -9.74 -4.22 11.93
C VAL A 462 -10.94 -3.71 11.12
N GLY A 463 -11.40 -4.42 10.09
CA GLY A 463 -12.63 -4.07 9.37
C GLY A 463 -12.52 -2.94 8.35
N ILE A 464 -11.32 -2.36 8.12
CA ILE A 464 -11.13 -1.20 7.24
C ILE A 464 -11.14 -1.59 5.75
N ALA A 465 -10.28 -2.54 5.35
CA ALA A 465 -10.06 -2.91 3.94
C ALA A 465 -10.55 -4.34 3.66
N THR A 466 -11.77 -4.62 4.06
CA THR A 466 -12.43 -5.93 3.88
C THR A 466 -13.91 -5.74 3.62
N GLN A 467 -14.51 -6.71 2.94
CA GLN A 467 -15.96 -6.77 2.72
C GLN A 467 -16.63 -7.88 3.55
N LYS A 468 -15.85 -8.66 4.30
CA LYS A 468 -16.36 -9.74 5.17
C LYS A 468 -17.18 -9.17 6.34
N PRO A 469 -18.49 -9.51 6.49
CA PRO A 469 -19.35 -8.89 7.49
C PRO A 469 -18.83 -9.01 8.93
N HIS A 470 -18.28 -10.18 9.30
CA HIS A 470 -17.77 -10.43 10.65
C HIS A 470 -16.51 -9.62 11.00
N LEU A 471 -15.72 -9.20 9.97
CA LEU A 471 -14.58 -8.31 10.17
C LEU A 471 -15.02 -6.84 10.18
N ARG A 472 -15.95 -6.45 9.28
CA ARG A 472 -16.53 -5.09 9.24
C ARG A 472 -17.22 -4.73 10.55
N ALA A 473 -17.95 -5.67 11.15
CA ALA A 473 -18.65 -5.47 12.43
C ALA A 473 -17.72 -5.12 13.62
N ARG A 474 -16.41 -5.34 13.47
CA ARG A 474 -15.41 -4.97 14.49
C ARG A 474 -15.02 -3.49 14.47
N PHE A 475 -15.36 -2.78 13.38
CA PHE A 475 -14.91 -1.42 13.18
C PHE A 475 -15.74 -0.41 13.96
N PRO A 476 -15.16 0.35 14.92
CA PRO A 476 -15.90 1.27 15.78
C PRO A 476 -16.03 2.65 15.11
N VAL A 477 -17.01 2.84 14.22
CA VAL A 477 -17.19 4.04 13.39
C VAL A 477 -17.08 5.35 14.17
N GLN A 478 -17.80 5.48 15.30
CA GLN A 478 -17.82 6.71 16.10
C GLN A 478 -16.43 7.03 16.68
N GLN A 479 -15.81 6.06 17.34
CA GLN A 479 -14.48 6.24 17.91
C GLN A 479 -13.45 6.55 16.82
N ALA A 480 -13.50 5.86 15.69
CA ALA A 480 -12.60 6.04 14.57
C ALA A 480 -12.71 7.46 13.96
N SER A 481 -13.93 7.96 13.79
CA SER A 481 -14.15 9.33 13.30
C SER A 481 -13.58 10.40 14.24
N GLU A 482 -13.79 10.25 15.55
CA GLU A 482 -13.22 11.14 16.56
C GLU A 482 -11.68 11.09 16.60
N GLN A 483 -11.10 9.90 16.40
CA GLN A 483 -9.64 9.74 16.32
C GLN A 483 -9.06 10.46 15.10
N LEU A 484 -9.71 10.36 13.93
CA LEU A 484 -9.29 11.09 12.74
C LEU A 484 -9.39 12.60 12.94
N ALA A 485 -10.51 13.10 13.45
CA ALA A 485 -10.68 14.52 13.73
C ALA A 485 -9.59 15.05 14.67
N ARG A 486 -9.32 14.35 15.78
CA ARG A 486 -8.23 14.70 16.70
C ARG A 486 -6.86 14.68 16.04
N TYR A 487 -6.59 13.65 15.20
CA TYR A 487 -5.33 13.57 14.46
C TYR A 487 -5.13 14.76 13.52
N LEU A 488 -6.13 15.10 12.71
CA LEU A 488 -6.06 16.22 11.76
C LEU A 488 -5.90 17.55 12.48
N THR A 489 -6.69 17.80 13.52
CA THR A 489 -6.61 19.02 14.33
C THR A 489 -5.26 19.15 15.05
N ALA A 490 -4.80 18.11 15.74
CA ALA A 490 -3.52 18.13 16.44
C ALA A 490 -2.34 18.27 15.46
N THR A 491 -2.41 17.64 14.29
CA THR A 491 -1.41 17.78 13.22
C THR A 491 -1.32 19.24 12.78
N THR A 492 -2.46 19.88 12.52
CA THR A 492 -2.50 21.30 12.12
C THR A 492 -1.99 22.21 13.24
N GLN A 493 -2.34 21.96 14.50
CA GLN A 493 -1.80 22.72 15.63
C GLN A 493 -0.27 22.62 15.71
N LEU A 494 0.32 21.44 15.48
CA LEU A 494 1.77 21.29 15.43
C LEU A 494 2.40 21.99 14.22
N MET A 495 1.69 22.07 13.09
CA MET A 495 2.12 22.89 11.95
C MET A 495 2.10 24.38 12.28
N VAL A 496 1.10 24.85 13.02
CA VAL A 496 1.02 26.24 13.54
C VAL A 496 2.19 26.57 14.46
N VAL A 497 2.58 25.63 15.34
CA VAL A 497 3.79 25.81 16.20
C VAL A 497 5.03 26.04 15.34
N LEU A 498 5.20 25.27 14.26
CA LEU A 498 6.32 25.43 13.33
C LEU A 498 6.23 26.74 12.55
N ALA A 499 5.03 27.16 12.13
CA ALA A 499 4.82 28.44 11.45
C ALA A 499 5.21 29.62 12.35
N ARG A 500 4.75 29.63 13.60
CA ARG A 500 5.15 30.66 14.57
C ARG A 500 6.65 30.69 14.79
N ALA A 501 7.27 29.51 14.96
CA ALA A 501 8.73 29.41 15.12
C ALA A 501 9.49 29.96 13.90
N CYS A 502 8.91 29.89 12.70
CA CYS A 502 9.46 30.46 11.48
C CYS A 502 9.09 31.95 11.29
N GLY A 503 8.23 32.53 12.15
CA GLY A 503 7.75 33.90 12.04
C GLY A 503 6.72 34.08 10.94
N HIS A 504 5.87 33.07 10.69
CA HIS A 504 4.79 33.09 9.71
C HIS A 504 3.42 33.15 10.38
N ASP A 505 2.58 34.12 9.97
CA ASP A 505 1.19 34.28 10.39
C ASP A 505 0.19 33.54 9.48
N SER A 506 0.70 32.80 8.50
CA SER A 506 -0.05 31.83 7.69
C SER A 506 0.84 30.66 7.29
N ILE A 507 0.25 29.46 7.24
CA ILE A 507 0.95 28.27 6.72
C ILE A 507 1.26 28.37 5.22
N SER A 508 0.57 29.21 4.48
CA SER A 508 0.85 29.49 3.06
C SER A 508 2.14 30.31 2.85
N HIS A 509 2.71 30.87 3.92
CA HIS A 509 3.95 31.65 3.86
C HIS A 509 5.22 30.80 3.94
N PHE A 510 5.12 29.49 4.19
CA PHE A 510 6.27 28.61 4.06
C PHE A 510 6.83 28.59 2.64
N THR A 511 8.15 28.66 2.53
CA THR A 511 8.88 28.70 1.25
C THR A 511 10.11 27.80 1.30
N PRO A 512 10.75 27.47 0.19
CA PRO A 512 12.03 26.75 0.18
C PRO A 512 13.14 27.43 0.99
N SER A 513 13.04 28.75 1.25
CA SER A 513 14.00 29.47 2.10
C SER A 513 13.87 29.13 3.60
N ASP A 514 12.79 28.51 4.02
CA ASP A 514 12.59 27.98 5.37
C ASP A 514 13.16 26.56 5.52
N LEU A 515 13.83 26.04 4.48
CA LEU A 515 14.42 24.69 4.46
C LEU A 515 15.92 24.71 4.16
N ALA A 516 16.63 23.78 4.76
CA ALA A 516 18.00 23.46 4.40
C ALA A 516 18.26 21.95 4.56
N THR A 517 19.40 21.50 4.05
CA THR A 517 19.86 20.11 4.22
C THR A 517 21.37 20.02 4.29
N TRP A 518 21.91 19.11 5.11
CA TRP A 518 23.36 18.79 5.11
C TRP A 518 23.74 17.79 4.02
N LYS A 519 22.76 17.19 3.30
CA LYS A 519 23.00 16.26 2.19
C LYS A 519 22.97 17.03 0.86
N ARG A 520 24.12 17.06 0.18
CA ARG A 520 24.26 17.84 -1.07
C ARG A 520 23.35 17.29 -2.18
N ASP A 521 23.23 15.99 -2.29
CA ASP A 521 22.36 15.32 -3.24
C ASP A 521 20.86 15.65 -3.00
N VAL A 522 20.45 15.80 -1.75
CA VAL A 522 19.09 16.24 -1.41
C VAL A 522 18.90 17.73 -1.70
N ALA A 523 19.92 18.58 -1.43
CA ALA A 523 19.85 20.00 -1.78
C ALA A 523 19.63 20.19 -3.29
N ASP A 524 20.38 19.45 -4.11
CA ASP A 524 20.26 19.47 -5.58
C ASP A 524 18.92 18.87 -6.05
N LEU A 525 18.45 17.81 -5.37
CA LEU A 525 17.21 17.10 -5.71
C LEU A 525 15.96 17.99 -5.57
N VAL A 526 15.91 18.84 -4.54
CA VAL A 526 14.71 19.62 -4.20
C VAL A 526 14.93 21.15 -4.29
N GLY A 527 16.13 21.60 -4.57
CA GLY A 527 16.42 23.02 -4.76
C GLY A 527 16.39 23.86 -3.47
N VAL A 528 16.76 23.28 -2.33
CA VAL A 528 16.89 23.98 -1.05
C VAL A 528 18.35 24.27 -0.69
N ALA A 529 18.59 25.16 0.28
CA ALA A 529 19.92 25.52 0.70
C ALA A 529 20.71 24.31 1.24
N TYR A 530 21.98 24.19 0.84
CA TYR A 530 22.93 23.29 1.46
C TYR A 530 23.46 23.92 2.76
N SER A 531 23.37 23.23 3.89
CA SER A 531 23.76 23.73 5.22
C SER A 531 25.28 23.82 5.43
N GLY A 532 26.08 23.23 4.54
CA GLY A 532 27.53 23.30 4.61
C GLY A 532 28.09 24.58 3.97
N VAL A 533 29.40 24.78 4.12
CA VAL A 533 30.10 25.92 3.48
C VAL A 533 30.08 25.72 1.96
N SER A 534 29.48 26.67 1.24
CA SER A 534 29.59 26.75 -0.22
C SER A 534 31.01 27.23 -0.59
N ARG A 535 31.67 26.52 -1.50
CA ARG A 535 32.98 26.92 -2.04
C ARG A 535 32.83 28.01 -3.08
#